data_8b74bbe9949856f7471e2dd1e5d93ec6
#
_entry.id   8b74bbe9949856f7471e2dd1e5d93ec6
#
_cell.length_a   1.000
_cell.length_b   1.000
_cell.length_c   1.000
_cell.angle_alpha   90.00
_cell.angle_beta   90.00
_cell.angle_gamma   90.00
#
_symmetry.space_group_name_H-M   'P 1'
#
loop_
_entity.id
_entity.type
_entity.pdbx_description
1 polymer ?
#
loop_
_entity_poly.entity_id
_entity_poly.type
_entity_poly.pdbx_seq_one_letter_code
_entity_poly.pdbx_strand_id
1 'polypeptide(L)'
;MKNKVLVIFKYPRAWNIDVVNRFSNYYDTEYLYISDYKDKNFTEKIKEINDLIQTKNIEIVVFDVDYFKFINFFFIEKINSKKKIIVTGDDFDQHDMHSITASACNLVLSHCPLSVLKYREKGYEAHAINYEMSNLKNEGNKKEIDVLFFGSVTPDRKEFLDYIIKEGVSLKNVGHK
;
A
#
# COMPACT_ATOMS: atom_id res chain seq x y z
N MET A 1 -19.71 19.50 3.06
CA MET A 1 -18.27 19.51 2.66
C MET A 1 -17.74 18.09 2.80
N LYS A 2 -16.90 17.62 1.87
CA LYS A 2 -16.22 16.33 2.01
C LYS A 2 -15.12 16.45 3.09
N ASN A 3 -14.92 15.41 3.90
CA ASN A 3 -13.77 15.36 4.81
C ASN A 3 -12.48 15.31 4.00
N LYS A 4 -11.43 15.95 4.52
CA LYS A 4 -10.12 15.99 3.87
C LYS A 4 -9.26 14.82 4.30
N VAL A 5 -8.63 14.18 3.33
CA VAL A 5 -7.76 13.03 3.51
C VAL A 5 -6.40 13.30 2.90
N LEU A 6 -5.33 12.95 3.59
CA LEU A 6 -3.98 12.91 3.08
C LEU A 6 -3.53 11.46 2.96
N VAL A 7 -3.13 11.03 1.77
CA VAL A 7 -2.52 9.71 1.55
C VAL A 7 -1.00 9.87 1.46
N ILE A 8 -0.29 9.17 2.31
CA ILE A 8 1.18 9.20 2.38
C ILE A 8 1.75 7.91 1.82
N PHE A 9 2.50 8.03 0.74
CA PHE A 9 3.22 6.94 0.09
C PHE A 9 4.72 7.05 0.35
N LYS A 10 5.42 5.93 0.24
CA LYS A 10 6.88 5.92 0.31
C LYS A 10 7.54 6.60 -0.88
N TYR A 11 7.15 6.20 -2.09
CA TYR A 11 7.63 6.72 -3.36
C TYR A 11 6.58 6.50 -4.47
N PRO A 12 6.70 7.21 -5.62
CA PRO A 12 5.76 7.05 -6.72
C PRO A 12 5.73 5.62 -7.25
N ARG A 13 4.51 5.07 -7.42
CA ARG A 13 4.22 3.79 -8.07
C ARG A 13 2.98 3.95 -8.95
N ALA A 14 2.88 3.14 -9.99
CA ALA A 14 1.77 3.24 -10.94
C ALA A 14 0.38 3.16 -10.28
N TRP A 15 0.22 2.30 -9.27
CA TRP A 15 -1.07 2.12 -8.58
C TRP A 15 -1.41 3.20 -7.55
N ASN A 16 -0.47 4.07 -7.15
CA ASN A 16 -0.74 5.11 -6.15
C ASN A 16 -1.85 6.06 -6.61
N ILE A 17 -1.87 6.37 -7.90
CA ILE A 17 -2.90 7.24 -8.49
C ILE A 17 -4.28 6.58 -8.42
N ASP A 18 -4.37 5.27 -8.62
CA ASP A 18 -5.64 4.54 -8.49
C ASP A 18 -6.16 4.58 -7.05
N VAL A 19 -5.27 4.43 -6.07
CA VAL A 19 -5.63 4.59 -4.65
C VAL A 19 -6.16 5.99 -4.38
N VAL A 20 -5.44 7.03 -4.82
CA VAL A 20 -5.86 8.43 -4.66
C VAL A 20 -7.21 8.68 -5.32
N ASN A 21 -7.42 8.22 -6.55
CA ASN A 21 -8.67 8.39 -7.28
C ASN A 21 -9.85 7.75 -6.56
N ARG A 22 -9.67 6.57 -5.97
CA ARG A 22 -10.71 5.90 -5.18
C ARG A 22 -11.10 6.70 -3.94
N PHE A 23 -10.12 7.20 -3.19
CA PHE A 23 -10.40 8.09 -2.06
C PHE A 23 -11.10 9.36 -2.51
N SER A 24 -10.73 9.93 -3.66
CA SER A 24 -11.30 11.19 -4.19
C SER A 24 -12.77 11.08 -4.57
N ASN A 25 -13.31 9.87 -4.80
CA ASN A 25 -14.74 9.68 -4.99
C ASN A 25 -15.56 10.08 -3.74
N TYR A 26 -14.98 9.91 -2.56
CA TYR A 26 -15.68 10.09 -1.27
C TYR A 26 -15.15 11.25 -0.45
N TYR A 27 -13.87 11.61 -0.63
CA TYR A 27 -13.13 12.57 0.17
C TYR A 27 -12.51 13.66 -0.70
N ASP A 28 -12.16 14.78 -0.10
CA ASP A 28 -11.23 15.76 -0.66
C ASP A 28 -9.81 15.27 -0.39
N THR A 29 -9.18 14.68 -1.40
CA THR A 29 -7.99 13.84 -1.23
C THR A 29 -6.73 14.53 -1.74
N GLU A 30 -5.75 14.65 -0.86
CA GLU A 30 -4.38 15.03 -1.17
C GLU A 30 -3.44 13.83 -1.00
N TYR A 31 -2.28 13.90 -1.62
CA TYR A 31 -1.25 12.88 -1.43
C TYR A 31 0.15 13.48 -1.43
N LEU A 32 1.09 12.74 -0.83
CA LEU A 32 2.52 13.06 -0.87
C LEU A 32 3.37 11.78 -0.89
N TYR A 33 4.59 11.94 -1.34
CA TYR A 33 5.61 10.89 -1.29
C TYR A 33 6.70 11.25 -0.28
N ILE A 34 7.04 10.32 0.62
CA ILE A 34 8.15 10.53 1.57
C ILE A 34 9.49 10.68 0.85
N SER A 35 9.64 10.07 -0.33
CA SER A 35 10.84 10.24 -1.17
C SER A 35 11.11 11.68 -1.59
N ASP A 36 10.09 12.54 -1.67
CA ASP A 36 10.24 13.95 -2.05
C ASP A 36 10.94 14.77 -0.95
N TYR A 37 10.99 14.21 0.26
CA TYR A 37 11.64 14.79 1.42
C TYR A 37 13.03 14.16 1.70
N LYS A 38 13.67 13.53 0.71
CA LYS A 38 14.92 12.78 0.88
C LYS A 38 16.06 13.58 1.53
N ASP A 39 16.14 14.88 1.20
CA ASP A 39 17.18 15.77 1.68
C ASP A 39 16.91 16.37 3.08
N LYS A 40 15.78 16.04 3.69
CA LYS A 40 15.36 16.50 5.02
C LYS A 40 15.61 15.42 6.06
N ASN A 41 15.97 15.86 7.27
CA ASN A 41 16.02 14.94 8.39
C ASN A 41 14.62 14.54 8.88
N PHE A 42 14.56 13.61 9.82
CA PHE A 42 13.29 13.06 10.33
C PHE A 42 12.38 14.13 10.93
N THR A 43 12.93 15.03 11.75
CA THR A 43 12.18 16.08 12.45
C THR A 43 11.60 17.10 11.48
N GLU A 44 12.38 17.49 10.47
CA GLU A 44 11.94 18.42 9.42
C GLU A 44 10.79 17.82 8.61
N LYS A 45 10.87 16.54 8.23
CA LYS A 45 9.80 15.83 7.52
C LYS A 45 8.50 15.85 8.31
N ILE A 46 8.55 15.48 9.58
CA ILE A 46 7.40 15.47 10.48
C ILE A 46 6.79 16.85 10.61
N LYS A 47 7.63 17.87 10.82
CA LYS A 47 7.15 19.25 10.95
C LYS A 47 6.38 19.69 9.72
N GLU A 48 6.95 19.55 8.53
CA GLU A 48 6.31 20.00 7.28
C GLU A 48 5.01 19.27 6.99
N ILE A 49 4.97 17.95 7.27
CA ILE A 49 3.73 17.18 7.08
C ILE A 49 2.67 17.64 8.07
N ASN A 50 3.02 17.90 9.33
CA ASN A 50 2.08 18.43 10.31
C ASN A 50 1.63 19.86 9.97
N ASP A 51 2.50 20.71 9.47
CA ASP A 51 2.15 22.06 8.98
C ASP A 51 1.17 21.97 7.80
N LEU A 52 1.38 21.04 6.86
CA LEU A 52 0.45 20.77 5.76
C LEU A 52 -0.93 20.31 6.28
N ILE A 53 -0.95 19.35 7.21
CA ILE A 53 -2.18 18.83 7.83
C ILE A 53 -2.96 19.95 8.48
N GLN A 54 -2.30 20.80 9.25
CA GLN A 54 -2.92 21.92 9.94
C GLN A 54 -3.44 22.97 8.95
N THR A 55 -2.60 23.39 8.00
CA THR A 55 -2.94 24.46 7.03
C THR A 55 -4.12 24.07 6.15
N LYS A 56 -4.19 22.80 5.76
CA LYS A 56 -5.27 22.30 4.90
C LYS A 56 -6.48 21.74 5.66
N ASN A 57 -6.44 21.72 7.00
CA ASN A 57 -7.46 21.12 7.86
C ASN A 57 -7.74 19.64 7.50
N ILE A 58 -6.68 18.85 7.34
CA ILE A 58 -6.77 17.43 7.05
C ILE A 58 -7.14 16.67 8.33
N GLU A 59 -8.19 15.87 8.28
CA GLU A 59 -8.70 15.12 9.42
C GLU A 59 -8.22 13.67 9.45
N ILE A 60 -7.98 13.09 8.29
CA ILE A 60 -7.64 11.68 8.14
C ILE A 60 -6.32 11.57 7.39
N VAL A 61 -5.38 10.81 7.94
CA VAL A 61 -4.13 10.46 7.25
C VAL A 61 -4.08 8.96 7.02
N VAL A 62 -3.87 8.58 5.77
CA VAL A 62 -3.73 7.19 5.31
C VAL A 62 -2.27 6.94 4.98
N PHE A 63 -1.69 5.91 5.58
CA PHE A 63 -0.31 5.49 5.35
C PHE A 63 -0.29 4.20 4.53
N ASP A 64 0.25 4.26 3.33
CA ASP A 64 0.52 3.07 2.51
C ASP A 64 1.88 2.49 2.92
N VAL A 65 1.84 1.44 3.70
CA VAL A 65 3.03 0.81 4.29
C VAL A 65 3.39 -0.43 3.50
N ASP A 66 4.43 -0.30 2.72
CA ASP A 66 4.92 -1.37 1.89
C ASP A 66 6.27 -1.93 2.39
N TYR A 67 7.12 -1.12 2.99
CA TYR A 67 8.42 -1.52 3.54
C TYR A 67 8.92 -0.56 4.63
N PHE A 68 9.39 -1.11 5.71
CA PHE A 68 9.71 -0.59 7.04
C PHE A 68 10.55 0.65 7.22
N LYS A 69 11.33 1.08 6.25
CA LYS A 69 12.42 2.02 6.56
C LYS A 69 11.97 3.46 6.79
N PHE A 70 10.83 3.87 6.24
CA PHE A 70 10.46 5.29 6.23
C PHE A 70 9.13 5.60 6.91
N ILE A 71 8.10 4.74 6.72
CA ILE A 71 6.79 4.88 7.36
C ILE A 71 6.70 3.78 8.42
N ASN A 72 7.11 4.08 9.63
CA ASN A 72 7.14 3.17 10.77
C ASN A 72 6.34 3.74 11.95
N PHE A 73 6.26 2.99 13.04
CA PHE A 73 5.58 3.40 14.27
C PHE A 73 5.95 4.81 14.71
N PHE A 74 7.25 5.13 14.83
CA PHE A 74 7.71 6.42 15.31
C PHE A 74 7.31 7.57 14.38
N PHE A 75 7.33 7.33 13.07
CA PHE A 75 6.87 8.30 12.09
C PHE A 75 5.37 8.57 12.25
N ILE A 76 4.56 7.52 12.26
CA ILE A 76 3.09 7.63 12.35
C ILE A 76 2.67 8.25 13.68
N GLU A 77 3.32 7.88 14.79
CA GLU A 77 3.03 8.44 16.11
C GLU A 77 3.15 9.97 16.13
N LYS A 78 4.16 10.52 15.44
CA LYS A 78 4.44 11.96 15.40
C LYS A 78 3.57 12.76 14.43
N ILE A 79 2.78 12.10 13.61
CA ILE A 79 1.83 12.79 12.71
C ILE A 79 0.58 13.21 13.48
N ASN A 80 0.23 14.49 13.40
CA ASN A 80 -0.91 15.08 14.10
C ASN A 80 -2.16 15.04 13.21
N SER A 81 -2.99 14.00 13.37
CA SER A 81 -4.30 13.91 12.71
C SER A 81 -5.34 13.28 13.62
N LYS A 82 -6.64 13.55 13.36
CA LYS A 82 -7.74 12.99 14.14
C LYS A 82 -7.87 11.48 13.95
N LYS A 83 -7.66 11.02 12.72
CA LYS A 83 -7.69 9.58 12.36
C LYS A 83 -6.46 9.21 11.56
N LYS A 84 -5.86 8.10 11.92
CA LYS A 84 -4.72 7.49 11.26
C LYS A 84 -5.13 6.10 10.76
N ILE A 85 -4.95 5.86 9.48
CA ILE A 85 -5.29 4.59 8.83
C ILE A 85 -4.01 4.04 8.22
N ILE A 86 -3.72 2.78 8.48
CA ILE A 86 -2.63 2.06 7.82
C ILE A 86 -3.21 1.14 6.75
N VAL A 87 -2.65 1.18 5.55
CA VAL A 87 -2.89 0.20 4.48
C VAL A 87 -1.68 -0.69 4.39
N THR A 88 -1.87 -1.99 4.57
CA THR A 88 -0.79 -2.97 4.55
C THR A 88 -0.87 -3.83 3.30
N GLY A 89 0.26 -3.93 2.58
CA GLY A 89 0.48 -4.86 1.47
C GLY A 89 0.88 -6.24 2.00
N ASP A 90 2.00 -6.75 1.63
CA ASP A 90 2.60 -8.07 1.89
C ASP A 90 2.54 -8.57 3.37
N ASP A 91 1.34 -8.51 3.96
CA ASP A 91 1.08 -8.78 5.37
C ASP A 91 1.34 -10.24 5.76
N PHE A 92 1.34 -11.15 4.79
CA PHE A 92 1.60 -12.56 5.07
C PHE A 92 2.98 -12.75 5.69
N ASP A 93 3.99 -12.09 5.13
CA ASP A 93 5.39 -12.20 5.57
C ASP A 93 5.77 -11.16 6.63
N GLN A 94 5.01 -10.08 6.76
CA GLN A 94 5.41 -8.90 7.52
C GLN A 94 4.42 -8.52 8.64
N HIS A 95 3.48 -9.41 8.95
CA HIS A 95 2.40 -9.15 9.90
C HIS A 95 2.89 -8.61 11.25
N ASP A 96 3.92 -9.21 11.83
CA ASP A 96 4.39 -8.83 13.17
C ASP A 96 4.95 -7.41 13.20
N MET A 97 5.64 -7.04 12.17
CA MET A 97 6.18 -5.70 12.03
C MET A 97 5.08 -4.68 11.73
N HIS A 98 4.15 -4.99 10.81
CA HIS A 98 2.99 -4.14 10.56
C HIS A 98 2.11 -3.98 11.79
N SER A 99 2.02 -5.00 12.66
CA SER A 99 1.31 -4.92 13.94
C SER A 99 1.87 -3.83 14.87
N ILE A 100 3.20 -3.71 14.93
CA ILE A 100 3.84 -2.64 15.72
C ILE A 100 3.44 -1.28 15.15
N THR A 101 3.48 -1.12 13.84
CA THR A 101 3.11 0.13 13.15
C THR A 101 1.61 0.42 13.31
N ALA A 102 0.77 -0.61 13.24
CA ALA A 102 -0.67 -0.52 13.42
C ALA A 102 -1.08 0.03 14.80
N SER A 103 -0.26 -0.20 15.84
CA SER A 103 -0.56 0.32 17.18
C SER A 103 -0.60 1.85 17.28
N ALA A 104 -0.01 2.56 16.31
CA ALA A 104 -0.09 4.01 16.19
C ALA A 104 -1.30 4.49 15.36
N CYS A 105 -2.17 3.57 14.90
CA CYS A 105 -3.27 3.86 14.00
C CYS A 105 -4.63 3.53 14.63
N ASN A 106 -5.68 4.15 14.09
CA ASN A 106 -7.06 3.89 14.50
C ASN A 106 -7.70 2.74 13.71
N LEU A 107 -7.20 2.47 12.50
CA LEU A 107 -7.76 1.48 11.59
C LEU A 107 -6.65 0.83 10.76
N VAL A 108 -6.77 -0.48 10.56
CA VAL A 108 -5.93 -1.27 9.66
C VAL A 108 -6.74 -1.72 8.46
N LEU A 109 -6.25 -1.45 7.27
CA LEU A 109 -6.77 -1.97 6.01
C LEU A 109 -5.73 -2.93 5.42
N SER A 110 -6.03 -4.21 5.34
CA SER A 110 -5.09 -5.22 4.86
C SER A 110 -5.60 -5.93 3.62
N HIS A 111 -4.67 -6.21 2.69
CA HIS A 111 -4.96 -7.05 1.52
C HIS A 111 -4.97 -8.55 1.87
N CYS A 112 -4.54 -8.93 3.06
CA CYS A 112 -4.53 -10.31 3.53
C CYS A 112 -5.68 -10.56 4.52
N PRO A 113 -6.76 -11.29 4.15
CA PRO A 113 -7.86 -11.57 5.07
C PRO A 113 -7.44 -12.31 6.33
N LEU A 114 -6.43 -13.18 6.26
CA LEU A 114 -5.89 -13.88 7.43
C LEU A 114 -5.19 -12.92 8.40
N SER A 115 -4.47 -11.95 7.88
CA SER A 115 -3.85 -10.91 8.72
C SER A 115 -4.88 -10.03 9.41
N VAL A 116 -6.04 -9.77 8.76
CA VAL A 116 -7.14 -9.05 9.40
C VAL A 116 -7.63 -9.76 10.66
N LEU A 117 -7.77 -11.09 10.63
CA LEU A 117 -8.15 -11.85 11.81
C LEU A 117 -7.13 -11.69 12.94
N LYS A 118 -5.84 -11.80 12.62
CA LYS A 118 -4.75 -11.61 13.58
C LYS A 118 -4.71 -10.19 14.17
N TYR A 119 -5.00 -9.16 13.37
CA TYR A 119 -5.11 -7.79 13.88
C TYR A 119 -6.27 -7.65 14.87
N ARG A 120 -7.44 -8.23 14.55
CA ARG A 120 -8.61 -8.22 15.43
C ARG A 120 -8.36 -8.98 16.73
N GLU A 121 -7.67 -10.11 16.69
CA GLU A 121 -7.24 -10.87 17.90
C GLU A 121 -6.34 -10.02 18.81
N LYS A 122 -5.54 -9.13 18.24
CA LYS A 122 -4.72 -8.16 18.99
C LYS A 122 -5.51 -6.91 19.43
N GLY A 123 -6.81 -6.82 19.14
CA GLY A 123 -7.68 -5.71 19.53
C GLY A 123 -7.70 -4.52 18.58
N TYR A 124 -7.12 -4.63 17.39
CA TYR A 124 -7.16 -3.56 16.37
C TYR A 124 -8.46 -3.59 15.58
N GLU A 125 -9.00 -2.41 15.26
CA GLU A 125 -10.02 -2.30 14.23
C GLU A 125 -9.37 -2.58 12.86
N ALA A 126 -9.79 -3.66 12.19
CA ALA A 126 -9.18 -4.09 10.94
C ALA A 126 -10.20 -4.61 9.94
N HIS A 127 -10.00 -4.28 8.67
CA HIS A 127 -10.83 -4.73 7.55
C HIS A 127 -9.98 -5.20 6.37
N ALA A 128 -10.51 -6.20 5.66
CA ALA A 128 -9.93 -6.62 4.39
C ALA A 128 -10.27 -5.62 3.29
N ILE A 129 -9.29 -5.33 2.44
CA ILE A 129 -9.49 -4.57 1.21
C ILE A 129 -8.99 -5.37 0.02
N ASN A 130 -9.69 -5.26 -1.10
CA ASN A 130 -9.24 -5.86 -2.35
C ASN A 130 -8.56 -4.79 -3.22
N TYR A 131 -7.44 -5.15 -3.84
CA TYR A 131 -7.00 -4.43 -5.02
C TYR A 131 -7.96 -4.77 -6.16
N GLU A 132 -9.01 -3.98 -6.32
CA GLU A 132 -9.68 -4.00 -7.62
C GLU A 132 -8.72 -3.37 -8.62
N MET A 133 -8.22 -4.16 -9.53
CA MET A 133 -7.59 -3.60 -10.72
C MET A 133 -8.64 -2.73 -11.41
N SER A 134 -8.28 -1.49 -11.71
CA SER A 134 -9.10 -0.63 -12.56
C SER A 134 -9.56 -1.47 -13.75
N ASN A 135 -10.84 -1.37 -14.13
CA ASN A 135 -11.40 -2.09 -15.26
C ASN A 135 -10.58 -1.78 -16.53
N LEU A 136 -9.52 -2.55 -16.73
CA LEU A 136 -8.81 -2.58 -18.00
C LEU A 136 -9.84 -3.11 -18.99
N LYS A 137 -10.38 -2.20 -19.80
CA LYS A 137 -11.26 -2.59 -20.91
C LYS A 137 -10.47 -3.56 -21.76
N ASN A 138 -11.00 -4.76 -21.92
CA ASN A 138 -10.45 -5.71 -22.87
C ASN A 138 -10.68 -5.13 -24.26
N GLU A 139 -9.66 -4.53 -24.84
CA GLU A 139 -9.72 -3.89 -26.16
C GLU A 139 -9.83 -4.91 -27.32
N GLY A 140 -10.18 -6.14 -27.01
CA GLY A 140 -10.38 -7.17 -28.03
C GLY A 140 -9.09 -7.71 -28.66
N ASN A 141 -7.94 -7.44 -28.05
CA ASN A 141 -6.66 -7.98 -28.50
C ASN A 141 -6.66 -9.51 -28.46
N LYS A 142 -6.13 -10.13 -29.51
CA LYS A 142 -5.94 -11.58 -29.59
C LYS A 142 -5.05 -12.04 -28.44
N LYS A 143 -5.51 -13.05 -27.70
CA LYS A 143 -4.70 -13.67 -26.65
C LYS A 143 -3.61 -14.52 -27.33
N GLU A 144 -2.35 -14.12 -27.14
CA GLU A 144 -1.19 -14.79 -27.73
C GLU A 144 -0.32 -15.50 -26.68
N ILE A 145 -0.70 -15.37 -25.39
CA ILE A 145 0.05 -15.92 -24.27
C ILE A 145 -0.90 -16.74 -23.41
N ASP A 146 -0.58 -18.00 -23.17
CA ASP A 146 -1.38 -18.88 -22.31
C ASP A 146 -1.28 -18.48 -20.83
N VAL A 147 -0.05 -18.25 -20.36
CA VAL A 147 0.23 -17.85 -18.98
C VAL A 147 1.19 -16.67 -18.95
N LEU A 148 0.78 -15.61 -18.25
CA LEU A 148 1.63 -14.46 -17.96
C LEU A 148 2.00 -14.48 -16.47
N PHE A 149 3.30 -14.63 -16.18
CA PHE A 149 3.82 -14.42 -14.84
C PHE A 149 4.38 -13.00 -14.72
N PHE A 150 3.87 -12.28 -13.71
CA PHE A 150 4.34 -10.94 -13.36
C PHE A 150 4.81 -10.92 -11.92
N GLY A 151 6.10 -10.73 -11.70
CA GLY A 151 6.67 -10.66 -10.35
C GLY A 151 8.13 -11.12 -10.28
N SER A 152 8.70 -11.08 -9.07
CA SER A 152 10.05 -11.57 -8.82
C SER A 152 10.08 -13.09 -8.87
N VAL A 153 11.09 -13.64 -9.53
CA VAL A 153 11.32 -15.09 -9.62
C VAL A 153 12.17 -15.53 -8.42
N THR A 154 11.48 -15.99 -7.36
CA THR A 154 12.15 -16.69 -6.24
C THR A 154 12.51 -18.13 -6.64
N PRO A 155 13.40 -18.84 -5.91
CA PRO A 155 13.73 -20.23 -6.21
C PRO A 155 12.50 -21.13 -6.38
N ASP A 156 11.55 -21.08 -5.45
CA ASP A 156 10.33 -21.89 -5.48
C ASP A 156 9.44 -21.56 -6.67
N ARG A 157 9.32 -20.26 -6.99
CA ARG A 157 8.57 -19.81 -8.17
C ARG A 157 9.24 -20.26 -9.46
N LYS A 158 10.58 -20.26 -9.48
CA LYS A 158 11.33 -20.74 -10.64
C LYS A 158 11.06 -22.21 -10.92
N GLU A 159 11.07 -23.05 -9.90
CA GLU A 159 10.76 -24.49 -10.01
C GLU A 159 9.36 -24.70 -10.61
N PHE A 160 8.36 -23.96 -10.12
CA PHE A 160 7.00 -24.02 -10.64
C PHE A 160 6.89 -23.52 -12.09
N LEU A 161 7.58 -22.44 -12.44
CA LEU A 161 7.57 -21.90 -13.80
C LEU A 161 8.28 -22.86 -14.78
N ASP A 162 9.39 -23.46 -14.38
CA ASP A 162 10.12 -24.47 -15.17
C ASP A 162 9.25 -25.72 -15.41
N TYR A 163 8.46 -26.13 -14.40
CA TYR A 163 7.49 -27.22 -14.53
C TYR A 163 6.41 -26.88 -15.60
N ILE A 164 5.79 -25.69 -15.51
CA ILE A 164 4.76 -25.27 -16.49
C ILE A 164 5.32 -25.25 -17.91
N ILE A 165 6.53 -24.73 -18.11
CA ILE A 165 7.19 -24.71 -19.44
C ILE A 165 7.42 -26.14 -19.94
N LYS A 166 7.85 -27.05 -19.08
CA LYS A 166 8.08 -28.46 -19.43
C LYS A 166 6.80 -29.16 -19.89
N GLU A 167 5.66 -28.79 -19.31
CA GLU A 167 4.33 -29.29 -19.71
C GLU A 167 3.81 -28.65 -21.02
N GLY A 168 4.64 -27.86 -21.73
CA GLY A 168 4.31 -27.29 -23.02
C GLY A 168 3.46 -26.03 -23.00
N VAL A 169 3.30 -25.40 -21.84
CA VAL A 169 2.54 -24.15 -21.70
C VAL A 169 3.39 -22.97 -22.14
N SER A 170 2.85 -22.12 -23.02
CA SER A 170 3.50 -20.87 -23.41
C SER A 170 3.49 -19.88 -22.23
N LEU A 171 4.66 -19.65 -21.63
CA LEU A 171 4.84 -18.76 -20.50
C LEU A 171 5.63 -17.51 -20.92
N LYS A 172 5.05 -16.34 -20.67
CA LYS A 172 5.79 -15.07 -20.72
C LYS A 172 6.07 -14.57 -19.31
N ASN A 173 7.35 -14.45 -18.97
CA ASN A 173 7.78 -13.86 -17.69
C ASN A 173 8.10 -12.37 -17.91
N VAL A 174 7.40 -11.50 -17.17
CA VAL A 174 7.62 -10.04 -17.13
C VAL A 174 8.02 -9.68 -15.69
N GLY A 175 9.08 -10.30 -15.21
CA GLY A 175 9.63 -10.03 -13.88
C GLY A 175 10.75 -8.99 -13.91
N HIS A 176 10.92 -8.29 -12.81
CA HIS A 176 12.13 -7.50 -12.58
C HIS A 176 13.32 -8.45 -12.43
N LYS A 177 14.39 -8.19 -13.19
CA LYS A 177 15.70 -8.80 -13.00
C LYS A 177 16.32 -8.33 -11.71
#